data_06412a1836398afddc3bb3bf9ae9d247
#
_entry.id   06412a1836398afddc3bb3bf9ae9d247
#
_cell.length_a   1.000
_cell.length_b   1.000
_cell.length_c   1.000
_cell.angle_alpha   90.00
_cell.angle_beta   90.00
_cell.angle_gamma   90.00
#
_symmetry.space_group_name_H-M   'P 1'
#
loop_
_entity.id
_entity.type
_entity.pdbx_description
1 polymer ?
#
loop_
_entity_poly.entity_id
_entity_poly.type
_entity_poly.pdbx_seq_one_letter_code
_entity_poly.pdbx_strand_id
1 'polypeptide(L)'
;MKNGYYNEITEIGLSKSISGLYFKSINHLEREFKKGKELGDPLAIIIKGDNKLVAPLDSASKEDYVTALKVACHFLGADAIMMFSEGSKWTGTEEERQFVMEQMGEIHGHVKSEDILIIMIETQGKHILGHADVRSSKVGKRREIGKIQWCVMDVPNESSVRFSNFLPNKGSAQ
;
A
#
# COMPACT_ATOMS: atom_id res chain seq x y z
N MET A 1 9.60 -0.74 16.94
CA MET A 1 8.26 -1.20 16.47
C MET A 1 8.01 -2.61 16.95
N LYS A 2 6.87 -2.85 17.58
CA LYS A 2 6.44 -4.21 17.98
C LYS A 2 5.46 -4.75 16.94
N ASN A 3 5.45 -6.08 16.74
CA ASN A 3 4.43 -6.72 15.92
C ASN A 3 3.06 -6.56 16.58
N GLY A 4 2.02 -6.32 15.80
CA GLY A 4 0.66 -6.17 16.30
C GLY A 4 -0.21 -5.26 15.46
N TYR A 5 -1.41 -5.01 15.97
CA TYR A 5 -2.40 -4.11 15.37
C TYR A 5 -2.40 -2.76 16.07
N TYR A 6 -2.58 -1.71 15.29
CA TYR A 6 -2.57 -0.33 15.76
C TYR A 6 -3.73 0.46 15.16
N ASN A 7 -4.28 1.37 15.91
CA ASN A 7 -5.36 2.25 15.46
C ASN A 7 -4.86 3.51 14.76
N GLU A 8 -3.65 3.95 15.14
CA GLU A 8 -3.05 5.16 14.59
C GLU A 8 -1.59 4.90 14.18
N ILE A 9 -1.18 5.44 13.05
CA ILE A 9 0.20 5.29 12.56
C ILE A 9 1.23 5.86 13.54
N THR A 10 0.85 6.86 14.31
CA THR A 10 1.73 7.50 15.30
C THR A 10 2.15 6.57 16.44
N GLU A 11 1.35 5.55 16.71
CA GLU A 11 1.63 4.54 17.74
C GLU A 11 2.71 3.54 17.31
N ILE A 12 2.96 3.43 16.00
CA ILE A 12 3.90 2.44 15.44
C ILE A 12 5.36 2.79 15.73
N GLY A 13 5.67 4.08 15.87
CA GLY A 13 7.03 4.55 16.14
C GLY A 13 7.91 4.67 14.90
N LEU A 14 7.32 5.09 13.77
CA LEU A 14 8.06 5.41 12.54
C LEU A 14 8.97 6.63 12.74
N SER A 15 10.05 6.71 11.95
CA SER A 15 10.90 7.90 11.91
C SER A 15 10.11 9.14 11.47
N LYS A 16 10.56 10.32 11.86
CA LYS A 16 9.93 11.60 11.47
C LYS A 16 9.90 11.77 9.94
N SER A 17 10.93 11.33 9.25
CA SER A 17 11.03 11.37 7.78
C SER A 17 9.92 10.54 7.13
N ILE A 18 9.76 9.30 7.56
CA ILE A 18 8.72 8.38 7.03
C ILE A 18 7.32 8.88 7.41
N SER A 19 7.10 9.24 8.67
CA SER A 19 5.80 9.74 9.14
C SER A 19 5.38 11.01 8.41
N GLY A 20 6.29 11.96 8.26
CA GLY A 20 6.02 13.22 7.55
C GLY A 20 5.66 13.00 6.10
N LEU A 21 6.35 12.09 5.41
CA LEU A 21 6.05 11.72 4.04
C LEU A 21 4.70 11.01 3.92
N TYR A 22 4.41 10.11 4.85
CA TYR A 22 3.09 9.45 4.91
C TYR A 22 1.96 10.48 5.02
N PHE A 23 2.02 11.39 6.00
CA PHE A 23 0.96 12.38 6.20
C PHE A 23 0.80 13.32 4.99
N LYS A 24 1.91 13.71 4.37
CA LYS A 24 1.86 14.51 3.13
C LYS A 24 1.16 13.76 2.00
N SER A 25 1.48 12.48 1.84
CA SER A 25 0.92 11.62 0.79
C SER A 25 -0.55 11.32 1.02
N ILE A 26 -0.94 10.93 2.22
CA ILE A 26 -2.34 10.61 2.53
C ILE A 26 -3.24 11.85 2.43
N ASN A 27 -2.78 13.00 2.88
CA ASN A 27 -3.51 14.26 2.74
C ASN A 27 -3.69 14.68 1.27
N HIS A 28 -2.72 14.36 0.42
CA HIS A 28 -2.86 14.57 -1.02
C HIS A 28 -3.91 13.63 -1.62
N LEU A 29 -3.84 12.34 -1.30
CA LEU A 29 -4.82 11.34 -1.78
C LEU A 29 -6.24 11.67 -1.32
N GLU A 30 -6.44 12.06 -0.07
CA GLU A 30 -7.75 12.49 0.44
C GLU A 30 -8.34 13.65 -0.35
N ARG A 31 -7.51 14.65 -0.70
CA ARG A 31 -7.96 15.78 -1.53
C ARG A 31 -8.35 15.34 -2.94
N GLU A 32 -7.57 14.45 -3.56
CA GLU A 32 -7.88 13.96 -4.91
C GLU A 32 -9.14 13.07 -4.91
N PHE A 33 -9.30 12.21 -3.90
CA PHE A 33 -10.50 11.37 -3.74
C PHE A 33 -11.75 12.22 -3.51
N LYS A 34 -11.68 13.31 -2.73
CA LYS A 34 -12.79 14.26 -2.55
C LYS A 34 -13.21 14.94 -3.85
N LYS A 35 -12.30 15.04 -4.83
CA LYS A 35 -12.62 15.52 -6.18
C LYS A 35 -13.19 14.41 -7.09
N GLY A 36 -13.33 13.18 -6.58
CA GLY A 36 -13.83 12.03 -7.32
C GLY A 36 -12.77 11.32 -8.17
N LYS A 37 -11.50 11.62 -7.96
CA LYS A 37 -10.41 10.91 -8.64
C LYS A 37 -10.15 9.57 -7.99
N GLU A 38 -9.63 8.66 -8.79
CA GLU A 38 -9.06 7.38 -8.36
C GLU A 38 -7.54 7.47 -8.37
N LEU A 39 -6.88 6.61 -7.60
CA LEU A 39 -5.42 6.54 -7.62
C LEU A 39 -4.92 5.99 -8.98
N GLY A 40 -5.71 5.09 -9.59
CA GLY A 40 -5.30 4.40 -10.82
C GLY A 40 -4.15 3.44 -10.56
N ASP A 41 -2.98 3.74 -11.11
CA ASP A 41 -1.79 2.93 -10.90
C ASP A 41 -1.26 3.09 -9.46
N PRO A 42 -0.64 2.04 -8.87
CA PRO A 42 0.00 2.14 -7.58
C PRO A 42 1.08 3.21 -7.56
N LEU A 43 1.19 3.91 -6.44
CA LEU A 43 2.22 4.92 -6.20
C LEU A 43 3.25 4.35 -5.21
N ALA A 44 4.51 4.26 -5.63
CA ALA A 44 5.61 3.86 -4.77
C ALA A 44 6.56 5.03 -4.49
N ILE A 45 7.05 5.12 -3.26
CA ILE A 45 8.02 6.12 -2.82
C ILE A 45 9.18 5.39 -2.14
N ILE A 46 10.36 5.50 -2.72
CA ILE A 46 11.60 4.93 -2.17
C ILE A 46 12.30 6.02 -1.36
N ILE A 47 12.72 5.69 -0.15
CA ILE A 47 13.28 6.63 0.83
C ILE A 47 14.72 6.24 1.15
N LYS A 48 15.63 7.20 1.06
CA LYS A 48 17.03 7.10 1.51
C LYS A 48 17.38 8.33 2.33
N GLY A 49 17.47 8.19 3.65
CA GLY A 49 17.64 9.35 4.54
C GLY A 49 16.51 10.36 4.37
N ASP A 50 16.88 11.59 4.04
CA ASP A 50 15.91 12.68 3.74
C ASP A 50 15.52 12.77 2.26
N ASN A 51 16.14 11.94 1.41
CA ASN A 51 15.84 11.89 -0.03
C ASN A 51 14.74 10.90 -0.33
N LYS A 52 13.94 11.21 -1.35
CA LYS A 52 12.87 10.36 -1.83
C LYS A 52 12.88 10.28 -3.35
N LEU A 53 12.54 9.11 -3.86
CA LEU A 53 12.24 8.87 -5.27
C LEU A 53 10.79 8.41 -5.38
N VAL A 54 10.00 9.16 -6.13
CA VAL A 54 8.61 8.78 -6.45
C VAL A 54 8.63 7.99 -7.75
N ALA A 55 8.11 6.77 -7.72
CA ALA A 55 8.02 5.88 -8.86
C ALA A 55 6.54 5.66 -9.23
N PRO A 56 6.04 6.29 -10.31
CA PRO A 56 4.77 5.89 -10.89
C PRO A 56 4.93 4.50 -11.53
N LEU A 57 3.99 3.62 -11.26
CA LEU A 57 4.02 2.22 -11.72
C LEU A 57 3.01 2.04 -12.84
N ASP A 58 3.21 2.75 -13.94
CA ASP A 58 2.34 2.69 -15.10
C ASP A 58 2.57 1.43 -15.94
N SER A 59 1.49 0.85 -16.44
CA SER A 59 1.41 -0.16 -17.51
C SER A 59 2.25 -1.45 -17.42
N ALA A 60 3.07 -1.64 -16.40
CA ALA A 60 3.82 -2.87 -16.20
C ALA A 60 2.97 -3.96 -15.52
N SER A 61 3.30 -5.23 -15.74
CA SER A 61 2.73 -6.31 -14.94
C SER A 61 3.11 -6.16 -13.47
N LYS A 62 2.32 -6.75 -12.55
CA LYS A 62 2.62 -6.68 -11.12
C LYS A 62 4.00 -7.27 -10.79
N GLU A 63 4.40 -8.32 -11.49
CA GLU A 63 5.71 -8.94 -11.35
C GLU A 63 6.84 -8.00 -11.78
N ASP A 64 6.66 -7.31 -12.90
CA ASP A 64 7.67 -6.42 -13.47
C ASP A 64 7.93 -5.23 -12.55
N TYR A 65 6.90 -4.57 -12.03
CA TYR A 65 7.13 -3.42 -11.16
C TYR A 65 7.63 -3.81 -9.77
N VAL A 66 7.22 -4.97 -9.22
CA VAL A 66 7.78 -5.47 -7.96
C VAL A 66 9.28 -5.74 -8.13
N THR A 67 9.69 -6.39 -9.22
CA THR A 67 11.09 -6.64 -9.52
C THR A 67 11.86 -5.32 -9.70
N ALA A 68 11.33 -4.39 -10.47
CA ALA A 68 11.96 -3.08 -10.69
C ALA A 68 12.13 -2.29 -9.39
N LEU A 69 11.13 -2.31 -8.51
CA LEU A 69 11.22 -1.66 -7.19
C LEU A 69 12.27 -2.31 -6.29
N LYS A 70 12.36 -3.64 -6.27
CA LYS A 70 13.40 -4.35 -5.51
C LYS A 70 14.80 -3.98 -6.00
N VAL A 71 15.02 -3.98 -7.31
CA VAL A 71 16.28 -3.56 -7.91
C VAL A 71 16.60 -2.11 -7.55
N ALA A 72 15.64 -1.21 -7.66
CA ALA A 72 15.86 0.21 -7.33
C ALA A 72 16.18 0.40 -5.83
N CYS A 73 15.46 -0.27 -4.93
CA CYS A 73 15.73 -0.21 -3.49
C CYS A 73 17.13 -0.70 -3.15
N HIS A 74 17.59 -1.79 -3.76
CA HIS A 74 18.92 -2.34 -3.55
C HIS A 74 20.01 -1.43 -4.13
N PHE A 75 19.82 -0.92 -5.34
CA PHE A 75 20.76 -0.02 -6.00
C PHE A 75 20.95 1.29 -5.22
N LEU A 76 19.85 1.87 -4.72
CA LEU A 76 19.88 3.11 -3.95
C LEU A 76 20.29 2.91 -2.48
N GLY A 77 20.35 1.67 -2.00
CA GLY A 77 20.54 1.38 -0.58
C GLY A 77 19.41 1.96 0.27
N ALA A 78 18.16 1.78 -0.16
CA ALA A 78 17.00 2.38 0.47
C ALA A 78 16.83 2.01 1.94
N ASP A 79 16.35 2.95 2.74
CA ASP A 79 16.04 2.77 4.17
C ASP A 79 14.59 2.37 4.39
N ALA A 80 13.72 2.77 3.48
CA ALA A 80 12.30 2.45 3.49
C ALA A 80 11.71 2.50 2.08
N ILE A 81 10.57 1.84 1.92
CA ILE A 81 9.68 2.00 0.76
C ILE A 81 8.25 2.16 1.27
N MET A 82 7.50 3.03 0.63
CA MET A 82 6.08 3.26 0.91
C MET A 82 5.30 3.11 -0.38
N MET A 83 4.19 2.39 -0.33
CA MET A 83 3.34 2.15 -1.50
C MET A 83 1.87 2.37 -1.15
N PHE A 84 1.16 3.03 -2.06
CA PHE A 84 -0.28 3.22 -2.01
C PHE A 84 -0.91 2.55 -3.21
N SER A 85 -1.97 1.80 -2.99
CA SER A 85 -2.74 1.18 -4.08
C SER A 85 -4.22 1.11 -3.72
N GLU A 86 -5.07 1.18 -4.73
CA GLU A 86 -6.48 0.86 -4.57
C GLU A 86 -6.74 -0.60 -4.92
N GLY A 87 -7.68 -1.20 -4.25
CA GLY A 87 -8.13 -2.56 -4.49
C GLY A 87 -9.62 -2.70 -4.25
N SER A 88 -10.10 -3.92 -4.40
CA SER A 88 -11.51 -4.26 -4.13
C SER A 88 -11.57 -5.41 -3.12
N LYS A 89 -12.45 -5.25 -2.14
CA LYS A 89 -12.74 -6.24 -1.11
C LYS A 89 -14.10 -6.87 -1.39
N TRP A 90 -14.16 -8.18 -1.38
CA TRP A 90 -15.42 -8.90 -1.55
C TRP A 90 -16.19 -9.01 -0.23
N THR A 91 -17.50 -8.73 -0.28
CA THR A 91 -18.38 -8.77 0.89
C THR A 91 -19.41 -9.91 0.86
N GLY A 92 -19.47 -10.68 -0.24
CA GLY A 92 -20.33 -11.86 -0.37
C GLY A 92 -19.66 -13.15 0.09
N THR A 93 -20.26 -14.30 -0.27
CA THR A 93 -19.66 -15.62 -0.01
C THR A 93 -18.53 -15.93 -1.00
N GLU A 94 -17.69 -16.91 -0.66
CA GLU A 94 -16.60 -17.32 -1.55
C GLU A 94 -17.11 -17.98 -2.83
N GLU A 95 -18.22 -18.74 -2.77
CA GLU A 95 -18.84 -19.33 -3.95
C GLU A 95 -19.35 -18.25 -4.91
N GLU A 96 -19.96 -17.20 -4.38
CA GLU A 96 -20.40 -16.05 -5.21
C GLU A 96 -19.21 -15.32 -5.82
N ARG A 97 -18.12 -15.17 -5.06
CA ARG A 97 -16.88 -14.56 -5.56
C ARG A 97 -16.30 -15.35 -6.73
N GLN A 98 -16.19 -16.67 -6.58
CA GLN A 98 -15.70 -17.55 -7.64
C GLN A 98 -16.60 -17.44 -8.88
N PHE A 99 -17.90 -17.48 -8.74
CA PHE A 99 -18.84 -17.33 -9.84
C PHE A 99 -18.62 -15.99 -10.59
N VAL A 100 -18.51 -14.88 -9.84
CA VAL A 100 -18.28 -13.56 -10.46
C VAL A 100 -16.92 -13.52 -11.16
N MET A 101 -15.85 -14.08 -10.56
CA MET A 101 -14.53 -14.17 -11.19
C MET A 101 -14.54 -14.98 -12.48
N GLU A 102 -15.28 -16.11 -12.53
CA GLU A 102 -15.43 -16.93 -13.73
C GLU A 102 -16.19 -16.21 -14.85
N GLN A 103 -17.22 -15.43 -14.52
CA GLN A 103 -18.05 -14.74 -15.49
C GLN A 103 -17.47 -13.39 -15.96
N MET A 104 -16.84 -12.63 -15.06
CA MET A 104 -16.43 -11.25 -15.31
C MET A 104 -14.90 -11.06 -15.28
N GLY A 105 -14.15 -12.02 -14.76
CA GLY A 105 -12.69 -11.93 -14.63
C GLY A 105 -12.19 -11.08 -13.46
N GLU A 106 -13.06 -10.28 -12.84
CA GLU A 106 -12.73 -9.40 -11.72
C GLU A 106 -13.94 -9.14 -10.83
N ILE A 107 -13.69 -8.70 -9.59
CA ILE A 107 -14.74 -8.32 -8.64
C ILE A 107 -14.98 -6.80 -8.59
N HIS A 108 -14.07 -6.02 -9.14
CA HIS A 108 -14.17 -4.56 -9.13
C HIS A 108 -15.46 -4.08 -9.82
N GLY A 109 -16.15 -3.12 -9.20
CA GLY A 109 -17.42 -2.60 -9.71
C GLY A 109 -18.65 -3.47 -9.47
N HIS A 110 -18.50 -4.68 -8.92
CA HIS A 110 -19.62 -5.50 -8.55
C HIS A 110 -20.33 -4.95 -7.29
N VAL A 111 -21.65 -5.10 -7.19
CA VAL A 111 -22.47 -4.60 -6.06
C VAL A 111 -22.02 -5.13 -4.68
N LYS A 112 -21.41 -6.32 -4.64
CA LYS A 112 -20.84 -6.93 -3.42
C LYS A 112 -19.34 -6.68 -3.24
N SER A 113 -18.75 -5.81 -4.04
CA SER A 113 -17.37 -5.38 -3.83
C SER A 113 -17.33 -3.96 -3.25
N GLU A 114 -16.37 -3.73 -2.38
CA GLU A 114 -16.12 -2.42 -1.78
C GLU A 114 -14.69 -1.99 -2.12
N ASP A 115 -14.53 -0.72 -2.44
CA ASP A 115 -13.21 -0.16 -2.71
C ASP A 115 -12.43 0.00 -1.41
N ILE A 116 -11.15 -0.34 -1.46
CA ILE A 116 -10.23 -0.19 -0.34
C ILE A 116 -8.95 0.52 -0.78
N LEU A 117 -8.39 1.33 0.11
CA LEU A 117 -7.03 1.83 0.02
C LEU A 117 -6.11 0.90 0.81
N ILE A 118 -5.03 0.47 0.17
CA ILE A 118 -3.98 -0.35 0.78
C ILE A 118 -2.71 0.48 0.84
N ILE A 119 -2.09 0.52 2.01
CA ILE A 119 -0.83 1.23 2.25
C ILE A 119 0.17 0.20 2.75
N MET A 120 1.33 0.13 2.11
CA MET A 120 2.44 -0.71 2.53
C MET A 120 3.64 0.16 2.85
N ILE A 121 4.26 -0.08 4.00
CA ILE A 121 5.54 0.54 4.38
C ILE A 121 6.47 -0.57 4.85
N GLU A 122 7.63 -0.66 4.24
CA GLU A 122 8.70 -1.55 4.69
C GLU A 122 9.88 -0.73 5.19
N THR A 123 10.34 -0.98 6.40
CA THR A 123 11.48 -0.31 7.04
C THR A 123 12.03 -1.14 8.19
N GLN A 124 13.33 -1.11 8.41
CA GLN A 124 14.01 -1.70 9.58
C GLN A 124 13.60 -3.15 9.88
N GLY A 125 13.43 -3.99 8.85
CA GLY A 125 13.01 -5.37 9.00
C GLY A 125 11.52 -5.55 9.35
N LYS A 126 10.75 -4.48 9.30
CA LYS A 126 9.31 -4.48 9.55
C LYS A 126 8.52 -4.22 8.28
N HIS A 127 7.43 -4.95 8.16
CA HIS A 127 6.42 -4.80 7.13
C HIS A 127 5.15 -4.25 7.79
N ILE A 128 4.73 -3.08 7.34
CA ILE A 128 3.61 -2.35 7.91
C ILE A 128 2.53 -2.26 6.84
N LEU A 129 1.35 -2.79 7.15
CA LEU A 129 0.17 -2.74 6.28
C LEU A 129 -0.89 -1.87 6.90
N GLY A 130 -1.36 -0.89 6.14
CA GLY A 130 -2.54 -0.10 6.43
C GLY A 130 -3.64 -0.40 5.41
N HIS A 131 -4.88 -0.46 5.84
CA HIS A 131 -6.02 -0.54 4.95
C HIS A 131 -7.18 0.29 5.46
N ALA A 132 -7.94 0.84 4.53
CA ALA A 132 -9.15 1.60 4.81
C ALA A 132 -10.18 1.38 3.72
N ASP A 133 -11.45 1.35 4.09
CA ASP A 133 -12.54 1.38 3.12
C ASP A 133 -12.58 2.75 2.43
N VAL A 134 -12.86 2.75 1.15
CA VAL A 134 -13.10 3.97 0.37
C VAL A 134 -14.57 4.05 0.04
N ARG A 135 -15.25 5.06 0.57
CA ARG A 135 -16.69 5.24 0.40
C ARG A 135 -16.97 6.30 -0.65
N SER A 136 -17.83 5.97 -1.59
CA SER A 136 -18.32 6.93 -2.58
C SER A 136 -19.62 7.56 -2.10
N SER A 137 -19.76 8.87 -2.32
CA SER A 137 -21.03 9.58 -2.06
C SER A 137 -22.12 9.09 -3.02
N LYS A 138 -23.36 8.97 -2.52
CA LYS A 138 -24.52 8.65 -3.36
C LYS A 138 -24.86 9.77 -4.34
N VAL A 139 -24.42 10.98 -4.04
CA VAL A 139 -24.64 12.18 -4.85
C VAL A 139 -23.28 12.79 -5.21
N GLY A 140 -22.96 12.80 -6.50
CA GLY A 140 -21.68 13.32 -7.00
C GLY A 140 -20.59 12.25 -7.03
N LYS A 141 -19.37 12.69 -7.33
CA LYS A 141 -18.17 11.84 -7.51
C LYS A 141 -17.28 11.78 -6.27
N ARG A 142 -17.68 12.40 -5.17
CA ARG A 142 -16.85 12.53 -3.97
C ARG A 142 -16.61 11.16 -3.35
N ARG A 143 -15.36 10.86 -3.05
CA ARG A 143 -14.89 9.66 -2.38
C ARG A 143 -14.18 10.03 -1.08
N GLU A 144 -14.31 9.22 -0.05
CA GLU A 144 -13.73 9.45 1.27
C GLU A 144 -13.00 8.20 1.76
N ILE A 145 -11.78 8.41 2.27
CA ILE A 145 -10.99 7.37 2.91
C ILE A 145 -11.49 7.22 4.35
N GLY A 146 -11.88 6.00 4.73
CA GLY A 146 -12.28 5.67 6.09
C GLY A 146 -11.11 5.63 7.05
N LYS A 147 -11.37 5.17 8.27
CA LYS A 147 -10.32 4.99 9.29
C LYS A 147 -9.35 3.91 8.83
N ILE A 148 -8.05 4.23 8.84
CA ILE A 148 -7.01 3.29 8.47
C ILE A 148 -6.70 2.40 9.67
N GLN A 149 -6.69 1.09 9.45
CA GLN A 149 -6.26 0.09 10.41
C GLN A 149 -4.87 -0.40 10.03
N TRP A 150 -4.01 -0.56 11.01
CA TRP A 150 -2.61 -0.86 10.81
C TRP A 150 -2.23 -2.21 11.41
N CYS A 151 -1.37 -2.95 10.70
CA CYS A 151 -0.75 -4.18 11.16
C CYS A 151 0.76 -4.08 10.94
N VAL A 152 1.53 -4.39 11.96
CA VAL A 152 3.01 -4.44 11.90
C VAL A 152 3.45 -5.88 12.08
N MET A 153 4.29 -6.37 11.20
CA MET A 153 4.89 -7.70 11.24
C MET A 153 6.36 -7.66 10.83
N ASP A 154 7.08 -8.72 11.17
CA ASP A 154 8.43 -8.88 10.63
C ASP A 154 8.38 -9.12 9.12
N VAL A 155 9.39 -8.64 8.40
CA VAL A 155 9.52 -8.96 6.98
C VAL A 155 9.69 -10.47 6.84
N PRO A 156 8.85 -11.15 6.03
CA PRO A 156 8.95 -12.59 5.83
C PRO A 156 10.31 -12.96 5.21
N ASN A 157 10.96 -13.99 5.74
CA ASN A 157 12.23 -14.48 5.19
C ASN A 157 12.09 -15.17 3.83
N GLU A 158 10.87 -15.57 3.47
CA GLU A 158 10.59 -16.27 2.22
C GLU A 158 9.89 -15.35 1.22
N SER A 159 10.19 -15.54 -0.05
CA SER A 159 9.62 -14.79 -1.19
C SER A 159 8.14 -15.09 -1.46
N SER A 160 7.44 -15.74 -0.54
CA SER A 160 6.03 -16.11 -0.68
C SER A 160 5.07 -14.92 -0.69
N VAL A 161 5.50 -13.78 -0.14
CA VAL A 161 4.71 -12.54 -0.14
C VAL A 161 5.27 -11.61 -1.22
N ARG A 162 4.50 -11.43 -2.29
CA ARG A 162 4.89 -10.66 -3.49
C ARG A 162 5.33 -9.24 -3.16
N PHE A 163 4.62 -8.57 -2.25
CA PHE A 163 4.84 -7.17 -1.88
C PHE A 163 5.61 -7.04 -0.56
N SER A 164 6.70 -7.76 -0.43
CA SER A 164 7.57 -7.66 0.73
C SER A 164 9.04 -7.89 0.34
N ASN A 165 9.94 -7.64 1.28
CA ASN A 165 11.36 -7.88 1.11
C ASN A 165 12.00 -7.03 -0.01
N PHE A 166 11.62 -5.76 -0.05
CA PHE A 166 12.15 -4.78 -1.02
C PHE A 166 13.51 -4.24 -0.65
N LEU A 167 13.78 -4.10 0.64
CA LEU A 167 14.98 -3.41 1.11
C LEU A 167 16.22 -4.32 1.06
N PRO A 168 17.42 -3.74 0.83
CA PRO A 168 18.64 -4.49 0.97
C PRO A 168 18.81 -4.96 2.42
N ASN A 169 19.23 -6.19 2.61
CA ASN A 169 19.67 -6.65 3.92
C ASN A 169 20.84 -5.76 4.34
N LYS A 170 20.65 -4.95 5.37
CA LYS A 170 21.78 -4.33 6.05
C LYS A 170 22.51 -5.46 6.76
N GLY A 171 23.40 -6.15 6.03
CA GLY A 171 24.27 -7.14 6.61
C GLY A 171 24.90 -6.53 7.85
N SER A 172 24.87 -7.27 8.95
CA SER A 172 25.69 -6.98 10.10
C SER A 172 27.08 -6.62 9.59
N ALA A 173 27.43 -5.34 9.69
CA ALA A 173 28.78 -4.89 9.48
C ALA A 173 29.65 -5.72 10.42
N GLN A 174 30.43 -6.61 9.85
CA GLN A 174 31.54 -7.24 10.55
C GLN A 174 32.60 -6.22 10.79
#